data_87309194d1d3ce0240358e79252af40d
#
_entry.id   87309194d1d3ce0240358e79252af40d
#
_cell.length_a   1.000
_cell.length_b   1.000
_cell.length_c   1.000
_cell.angle_alpha   90.00
_cell.angle_beta   90.00
_cell.angle_gamma   90.00
#
_symmetry.space_group_name_H-M   'P 1'
#
loop_
_entity.id
_entity.type
_entity.pdbx_description
1 polymer ?
#
loop_
_entity_poly.entity_id
_entity_poly.type
_entity_poly.pdbx_seq_one_letter_code
_entity_poly.pdbx_strand_id
1 'polypeptide(L)'
;AMFPAPAPFKEYLFLLHLGDKIYGGLEHISSTALLADRNSLPAYGMNEAGDDYTQLLGLFSHEYFHAWNVKSIKPAAFVPYRLDSESYTEQLWAFEGITSYYDDLFLVQSGVIGTEAYLKLLAKALTRVQQNPGRLKQTLAESSFTAWHKFYKQDENSPNAIVSYYQKGALAALCLDLLIRQKSGGAHSLAGVMQQHYRDWLASGRGIAEQQWQARCQAITGLDLHDFFQTALYSTDDLPLEACLQTAGIELRWQALPRSHGGGLVETFAEQTPATDLGARYKQNGSGITLTHVLNGSSAEQAGLCPQDHIIALNGFACTDFDKQWVAFKAGENIALHYFRHGVLRQTELT
;
A
#
# COMPACT_ATOMS: atom_id res chain seq x y z
N ALA A 1 3.58 -23.27 11.58
CA ALA A 1 3.74 -23.05 10.14
C ALA A 1 2.36 -22.83 9.52
N MET A 2 2.18 -21.83 8.68
CA MET A 2 0.90 -21.54 8.01
C MET A 2 0.53 -22.64 7.00
N PHE A 3 1.46 -23.05 6.15
CA PHE A 3 1.20 -24.03 5.09
C PHE A 3 1.55 -25.46 5.52
N PRO A 4 0.80 -26.47 5.01
CA PRO A 4 1.12 -27.87 5.24
C PRO A 4 2.38 -28.31 4.49
N ALA A 5 2.98 -29.42 4.94
CA ALA A 5 4.08 -30.07 4.21
C ALA A 5 3.56 -30.74 2.91
N PRO A 6 4.44 -30.91 1.92
CA PRO A 6 5.80 -30.45 1.88
C PRO A 6 5.91 -28.95 1.57
N ALA A 7 6.99 -28.30 1.99
CA ALA A 7 7.35 -26.98 1.47
C ALA A 7 7.66 -27.08 -0.04
N PRO A 8 7.44 -26.01 -0.84
CA PRO A 8 7.70 -26.06 -2.28
C PRO A 8 9.20 -26.14 -2.65
N PHE A 9 10.08 -26.13 -1.66
CA PHE A 9 11.53 -26.17 -1.81
C PHE A 9 12.17 -27.04 -0.71
N LYS A 10 13.40 -27.49 -0.94
CA LYS A 10 14.23 -28.18 0.07
C LYS A 10 15.12 -27.20 0.83
N GLU A 11 15.63 -26.20 0.13
CA GLU A 11 16.47 -25.13 0.64
C GLU A 11 15.96 -23.82 0.04
N TYR A 12 16.11 -22.70 0.76
CA TYR A 12 15.73 -21.38 0.28
C TYR A 12 16.88 -20.40 0.45
N LEU A 13 17.20 -19.65 -0.62
CA LEU A 13 18.31 -18.72 -0.65
C LEU A 13 17.80 -17.28 -0.74
N PHE A 14 18.25 -16.43 0.16
CA PHE A 14 18.07 -14.98 0.09
C PHE A 14 19.34 -14.35 -0.49
N LEU A 15 19.20 -13.62 -1.60
CA LEU A 15 20.26 -12.85 -2.24
C LEU A 15 20.02 -11.38 -1.97
N LEU A 16 20.74 -10.78 -1.02
CA LEU A 16 20.59 -9.38 -0.64
C LEU A 16 21.68 -8.52 -1.27
N HIS A 17 21.27 -7.55 -2.09
CA HIS A 17 22.13 -6.49 -2.59
C HIS A 17 21.88 -5.19 -1.81
N LEU A 18 22.94 -4.59 -1.28
CA LEU A 18 22.88 -3.33 -0.53
C LEU A 18 23.38 -2.17 -1.37
N GLY A 19 22.62 -1.09 -1.44
CA GLY A 19 22.95 0.12 -2.16
C GLY A 19 22.51 1.38 -1.43
N ASP A 20 22.44 2.50 -2.14
CA ASP A 20 21.92 3.76 -1.62
C ASP A 20 20.52 4.00 -2.16
N LYS A 21 19.54 4.19 -1.27
CA LYS A 21 18.15 4.52 -1.62
C LYS A 21 17.52 3.57 -2.63
N ILE A 22 17.83 2.28 -2.50
CA ILE A 22 17.24 1.20 -3.30
C ILE A 22 16.33 0.35 -2.43
N TYR A 23 15.25 -0.17 -3.04
CA TYR A 23 14.32 -1.07 -2.39
C TYR A 23 13.60 -1.91 -3.45
N GLY A 24 13.46 -3.21 -3.21
CA GLY A 24 12.70 -4.11 -4.05
C GLY A 24 13.04 -5.56 -3.79
N GLY A 25 12.17 -6.45 -4.27
CA GLY A 25 12.36 -7.88 -4.23
C GLY A 25 11.90 -8.51 -5.53
N LEU A 26 12.38 -9.71 -5.80
CA LEU A 26 11.92 -10.55 -6.89
C LEU A 26 11.94 -12.01 -6.46
N GLU A 27 10.75 -12.52 -6.33
CA GLU A 27 10.48 -13.87 -5.84
C GLU A 27 10.81 -14.96 -6.87
N HIS A 28 11.33 -16.07 -6.38
CA HIS A 28 11.60 -17.31 -7.13
C HIS A 28 11.06 -18.51 -6.33
N ILE A 29 11.07 -19.71 -6.94
CA ILE A 29 10.54 -20.92 -6.29
C ILE A 29 11.28 -21.27 -4.99
N SER A 30 12.62 -21.14 -4.99
CA SER A 30 13.48 -21.53 -3.87
C SER A 30 14.53 -20.47 -3.52
N SER A 31 14.32 -19.24 -3.97
CA SER A 31 15.20 -18.11 -3.68
C SER A 31 14.47 -16.79 -3.90
N THR A 32 15.06 -15.71 -3.42
CA THR A 32 14.66 -14.35 -3.76
C THR A 32 15.87 -13.45 -3.93
N ALA A 33 15.77 -12.49 -4.85
CA ALA A 33 16.71 -11.39 -4.97
C ALA A 33 16.11 -10.15 -4.31
N LEU A 34 16.85 -9.55 -3.37
CA LEU A 34 16.44 -8.41 -2.57
C LEU A 34 17.37 -7.22 -2.81
N LEU A 35 16.80 -6.04 -2.91
CA LEU A 35 17.50 -4.76 -2.95
C LEU A 35 17.12 -3.96 -1.71
N ALA A 36 18.09 -3.49 -0.93
CA ALA A 36 17.82 -2.66 0.23
C ALA A 36 18.86 -1.55 0.39
N ASP A 37 18.42 -0.46 1.01
CA ASP A 37 19.34 0.58 1.46
C ASP A 37 20.27 0.01 2.53
N ARG A 38 21.55 0.34 2.46
CA ARG A 38 22.56 -0.17 3.44
C ARG A 38 22.25 0.29 4.86
N ASN A 39 21.55 1.41 5.04
CA ASN A 39 21.14 1.92 6.34
C ASN A 39 19.98 1.12 6.94
N SER A 40 19.34 0.22 6.16
CA SER A 40 18.30 -0.68 6.67
C SER A 40 18.86 -1.84 7.50
N LEU A 41 20.18 -2.07 7.48
CA LEU A 41 20.80 -3.07 8.33
C LEU A 41 20.90 -2.59 9.79
N PRO A 42 20.79 -3.50 10.78
CA PRO A 42 20.96 -3.13 12.17
C PRO A 42 22.38 -2.63 12.44
N ALA A 43 22.50 -1.53 13.17
CA ALA A 43 23.77 -1.02 13.63
C ALA A 43 24.23 -1.74 14.91
N TYR A 44 25.55 -1.77 15.15
CA TYR A 44 26.10 -2.32 16.38
C TYR A 44 25.56 -1.59 17.62
N GLY A 45 25.04 -2.34 18.58
CA GLY A 45 24.42 -1.80 19.79
C GLY A 45 22.94 -1.42 19.66
N MET A 46 22.32 -1.68 18.53
CA MET A 46 20.86 -1.54 18.36
C MET A 46 20.16 -2.66 19.15
N ASN A 47 19.27 -2.28 20.07
CA ASN A 47 18.55 -3.22 20.92
C ASN A 47 17.14 -3.53 20.41
N GLU A 48 16.60 -2.69 19.52
CA GLU A 48 15.26 -2.82 18.94
C GLU A 48 15.32 -2.59 17.42
N ALA A 49 14.40 -3.21 16.70
CA ALA A 49 14.27 -2.99 15.27
C ALA A 49 13.78 -1.57 14.99
N GLY A 50 14.61 -0.75 14.36
CA GLY A 50 14.19 0.56 13.83
C GLY A 50 13.25 0.39 12.62
N ASP A 51 12.62 1.49 12.19
CA ASP A 51 11.66 1.49 11.08
C ASP A 51 12.26 0.91 9.79
N ASP A 52 13.48 1.31 9.43
CA ASP A 52 14.13 0.85 8.19
C ASP A 52 14.48 -0.65 8.25
N TYR A 53 14.91 -1.14 9.41
CA TYR A 53 15.17 -2.56 9.61
C TYR A 53 13.88 -3.38 9.63
N THR A 54 12.83 -2.86 10.24
CA THR A 54 11.49 -3.47 10.22
C THR A 54 10.97 -3.59 8.78
N GLN A 55 11.15 -2.54 7.97
CA GLN A 55 10.79 -2.58 6.56
C GLN A 55 11.59 -3.63 5.78
N LEU A 56 12.88 -3.76 6.05
CA LEU A 56 13.72 -4.81 5.45
C LEU A 56 13.23 -6.21 5.83
N LEU A 57 12.89 -6.44 7.09
CA LEU A 57 12.33 -7.72 7.55
C LEU A 57 10.98 -8.02 6.90
N GLY A 58 10.14 -7.00 6.72
CA GLY A 58 8.90 -7.11 5.94
C GLY A 58 9.16 -7.56 4.51
N LEU A 59 10.16 -7.01 3.84
CA LEU A 59 10.57 -7.43 2.49
C LEU A 59 11.01 -8.90 2.45
N PHE A 60 11.83 -9.35 3.41
CA PHE A 60 12.19 -10.77 3.52
C PHE A 60 10.96 -11.66 3.69
N SER A 61 10.03 -11.25 4.55
CA SER A 61 8.77 -11.97 4.81
C SER A 61 7.90 -12.06 3.56
N HIS A 62 7.74 -10.94 2.84
CA HIS A 62 6.98 -10.81 1.60
C HIS A 62 7.48 -11.77 0.52
N GLU A 63 8.76 -11.67 0.19
CA GLU A 63 9.38 -12.48 -0.85
C GLU A 63 9.44 -13.98 -0.49
N TYR A 64 9.61 -14.30 0.78
CA TYR A 64 9.57 -15.69 1.24
C TYR A 64 8.17 -16.29 1.13
N PHE A 65 7.12 -15.50 1.44
CA PHE A 65 5.73 -15.95 1.33
C PHE A 65 5.35 -16.27 -0.12
N HIS A 66 5.93 -15.59 -1.08
CA HIS A 66 5.72 -15.85 -2.49
C HIS A 66 6.11 -17.26 -2.96
N ALA A 67 6.93 -18.00 -2.24
CA ALA A 67 7.18 -19.41 -2.54
C ALA A 67 5.87 -20.22 -2.56
N TRP A 68 4.91 -19.85 -1.71
CA TRP A 68 3.57 -20.44 -1.69
C TRP A 68 2.57 -19.61 -2.50
N ASN A 69 2.49 -18.33 -2.26
CA ASN A 69 1.54 -17.40 -2.88
C ASN A 69 2.24 -16.58 -3.96
N VAL A 70 2.36 -17.10 -5.05
CA VAL A 70 2.42 -16.96 -6.49
C VAL A 70 3.35 -18.00 -7.15
N LYS A 71 4.33 -18.56 -6.48
CA LYS A 71 5.18 -19.58 -7.13
C LYS A 71 4.54 -20.98 -7.10
N SER A 72 3.67 -21.23 -6.14
CA SER A 72 2.83 -22.45 -6.06
C SER A 72 1.38 -22.10 -6.39
N ILE A 73 0.62 -21.57 -5.45
CA ILE A 73 -0.72 -21.02 -5.69
C ILE A 73 -0.57 -19.82 -6.65
N LYS A 74 -1.14 -19.88 -7.84
CA LYS A 74 -0.97 -18.84 -8.87
C LYS A 74 -2.18 -18.68 -9.76
N PRO A 75 -2.33 -17.55 -10.48
CA PRO A 75 -3.37 -17.41 -11.50
C PRO A 75 -3.22 -18.47 -12.59
N ALA A 76 -4.33 -18.93 -13.14
CA ALA A 76 -4.31 -19.82 -14.30
C ALA A 76 -3.61 -19.19 -15.50
N ALA A 77 -3.70 -17.88 -15.66
CA ALA A 77 -2.98 -17.12 -16.69
C ALA A 77 -1.45 -17.25 -16.63
N PHE A 78 -0.90 -17.66 -15.45
CA PHE A 78 0.53 -17.87 -15.24
C PHE A 78 0.97 -19.34 -15.42
N VAL A 79 0.08 -20.22 -15.91
CA VAL A 79 0.37 -21.65 -16.08
C VAL A 79 0.12 -22.09 -17.51
N PRO A 80 1.18 -22.42 -18.28
CA PRO A 80 2.60 -22.20 -17.99
C PRO A 80 2.97 -20.72 -18.09
N TYR A 81 4.09 -20.33 -17.48
CA TYR A 81 4.63 -18.99 -17.69
C TYR A 81 5.00 -18.77 -19.16
N ARG A 82 4.57 -17.64 -19.69
CA ARG A 82 4.93 -17.16 -21.02
C ARG A 82 5.83 -15.94 -20.87
N LEU A 83 7.09 -16.08 -21.27
CA LEU A 83 8.09 -15.01 -21.15
C LEU A 83 8.17 -14.12 -22.40
N ASP A 84 7.40 -14.45 -23.43
CA ASP A 84 7.32 -13.77 -24.72
C ASP A 84 6.16 -12.78 -24.82
N SER A 85 5.29 -12.72 -23.80
CA SER A 85 4.11 -11.85 -23.76
C SER A 85 3.70 -11.53 -22.34
N GLU A 86 2.98 -10.41 -22.17
CA GLU A 86 2.37 -10.07 -20.87
C GLU A 86 1.26 -11.05 -20.52
N SER A 87 1.15 -11.37 -19.23
CA SER A 87 0.06 -12.17 -18.68
C SER A 87 -0.82 -11.28 -17.79
N TYR A 88 -2.09 -11.18 -18.15
CA TYR A 88 -3.06 -10.35 -17.46
C TYR A 88 -3.93 -11.17 -16.51
N THR A 89 -4.20 -10.63 -15.33
CA THR A 89 -5.11 -11.22 -14.35
C THR A 89 -5.71 -10.13 -13.46
N GLU A 90 -6.96 -10.28 -13.06
CA GLU A 90 -7.62 -9.45 -12.06
C GLU A 90 -7.23 -9.84 -10.62
N GLN A 91 -6.34 -10.83 -10.43
CA GLN A 91 -6.11 -11.49 -9.14
C GLN A 91 -4.84 -11.01 -8.42
N LEU A 92 -4.08 -10.00 -8.91
CA LEU A 92 -2.86 -9.54 -8.22
C LEU A 92 -3.15 -9.05 -6.80
N TRP A 93 -4.35 -8.54 -6.53
CA TRP A 93 -4.78 -8.21 -5.17
C TRP A 93 -4.68 -9.42 -4.21
N ALA A 94 -4.90 -10.66 -4.70
CA ALA A 94 -4.76 -11.87 -3.91
C ALA A 94 -3.31 -12.35 -3.83
N PHE A 95 -2.54 -12.18 -4.91
CA PHE A 95 -1.16 -12.70 -4.95
C PHE A 95 -0.15 -11.72 -4.36
N GLU A 96 -0.42 -10.44 -4.43
CA GLU A 96 0.40 -9.39 -3.82
C GLU A 96 -0.23 -8.82 -2.54
N GLY A 97 -1.55 -8.54 -2.60
CA GLY A 97 -2.24 -7.95 -1.45
C GLY A 97 -2.33 -8.90 -0.25
N ILE A 98 -2.64 -10.19 -0.45
CA ILE A 98 -2.61 -11.18 0.65
C ILE A 98 -1.16 -11.36 1.15
N THR A 99 -0.18 -11.36 0.26
CA THR A 99 1.23 -11.41 0.64
C THR A 99 1.60 -10.22 1.51
N SER A 100 1.21 -8.99 1.09
CA SER A 100 1.44 -7.76 1.85
C SER A 100 0.63 -7.67 3.16
N TYR A 101 -0.45 -8.43 3.30
CA TYR A 101 -1.14 -8.58 4.58
C TYR A 101 -0.37 -9.48 5.54
N TYR A 102 0.18 -10.58 5.02
CA TYR A 102 0.88 -11.55 5.86
C TYR A 102 2.32 -11.18 6.17
N ASP A 103 3.01 -10.39 5.33
CA ASP A 103 4.41 -10.06 5.52
C ASP A 103 4.66 -9.40 6.88
N ASP A 104 3.96 -8.33 7.18
CA ASP A 104 4.05 -7.62 8.46
C ASP A 104 3.39 -8.41 9.61
N LEU A 105 2.28 -9.13 9.33
CA LEU A 105 1.60 -9.95 10.33
C LEU A 105 2.49 -11.08 10.84
N PHE A 106 3.32 -11.67 9.99
CA PHE A 106 4.26 -12.70 10.42
C PHE A 106 5.38 -12.15 11.30
N LEU A 107 5.80 -10.90 11.11
CA LEU A 107 6.79 -10.28 11.98
C LEU A 107 6.28 -10.17 13.43
N VAL A 108 5.03 -9.77 13.62
CA VAL A 108 4.46 -9.69 14.96
C VAL A 108 4.14 -11.09 15.52
N GLN A 109 3.64 -12.02 14.70
CA GLN A 109 3.34 -13.38 15.13
C GLN A 109 4.59 -14.19 15.52
N SER A 110 5.73 -13.90 14.90
CA SER A 110 7.02 -14.51 15.25
C SER A 110 7.73 -13.82 16.42
N GLY A 111 7.20 -12.71 16.91
CA GLY A 111 7.80 -11.95 17.99
C GLY A 111 9.00 -11.09 17.59
N VAL A 112 9.24 -10.91 16.27
CA VAL A 112 10.32 -10.06 15.75
C VAL A 112 10.02 -8.59 15.97
N ILE A 113 8.73 -8.21 15.87
CA ILE A 113 8.24 -6.87 16.23
C ILE A 113 7.11 -6.98 17.26
N GLY A 114 6.91 -5.92 18.04
CA GLY A 114 5.79 -5.83 18.98
C GLY A 114 4.49 -5.41 18.29
N THR A 115 3.37 -5.57 19.01
CA THR A 115 2.03 -5.20 18.51
C THR A 115 1.95 -3.72 18.14
N GLU A 116 2.56 -2.83 18.91
CA GLU A 116 2.57 -1.39 18.62
C GLU A 116 3.25 -1.09 17.28
N ALA A 117 4.40 -1.70 17.00
CA ALA A 117 5.10 -1.56 15.73
C ALA A 117 4.24 -2.05 14.54
N TYR A 118 3.54 -3.18 14.71
CA TYR A 118 2.60 -3.67 13.70
C TYR A 118 1.44 -2.68 13.48
N LEU A 119 0.85 -2.13 14.53
CA LEU A 119 -0.21 -1.14 14.42
C LEU A 119 0.27 0.15 13.72
N LYS A 120 1.51 0.56 13.94
CA LYS A 120 2.13 1.69 13.19
C LYS A 120 2.24 1.39 11.70
N LEU A 121 2.66 0.18 11.32
CA LEU A 121 2.71 -0.25 9.91
C LEU A 121 1.31 -0.25 9.29
N LEU A 122 0.34 -0.82 9.98
CA LEU A 122 -1.06 -0.83 9.55
C LEU A 122 -1.61 0.60 9.38
N ALA A 123 -1.37 1.49 10.34
CA ALA A 123 -1.79 2.89 10.26
C ALA A 123 -1.12 3.63 9.08
N LYS A 124 0.15 3.33 8.77
CA LYS A 124 0.82 3.85 7.56
C LYS A 124 0.14 3.35 6.29
N ALA A 125 -0.21 2.07 6.21
CA ALA A 125 -0.91 1.49 5.06
C ALA A 125 -2.31 2.10 4.86
N LEU A 126 -3.08 2.24 5.94
CA LEU A 126 -4.39 2.91 5.95
C LEU A 126 -4.29 4.35 5.45
N THR A 127 -3.34 5.11 5.98
CA THR A 127 -3.10 6.50 5.59
C THR A 127 -2.75 6.63 4.11
N ARG A 128 -1.86 5.78 3.59
CA ARG A 128 -1.45 5.79 2.17
C ARG A 128 -2.62 5.54 1.24
N VAL A 129 -3.49 4.59 1.56
CA VAL A 129 -4.67 4.31 0.74
C VAL A 129 -5.66 5.45 0.83
N GLN A 130 -5.93 5.98 2.03
CA GLN A 130 -6.88 7.06 2.24
C GLN A 130 -6.50 8.36 1.55
N GLN A 131 -5.21 8.70 1.56
CA GLN A 131 -4.69 9.92 0.91
C GLN A 131 -4.62 9.84 -0.62
N ASN A 132 -4.91 8.70 -1.22
CA ASN A 132 -4.83 8.51 -2.66
C ASN A 132 -6.20 8.63 -3.31
N PRO A 133 -6.52 9.75 -4.02
CA PRO A 133 -7.81 9.92 -4.70
C PRO A 133 -8.12 8.85 -5.74
N GLY A 134 -7.09 8.22 -6.32
CA GLY A 134 -7.22 7.12 -7.27
C GLY A 134 -7.99 5.91 -6.73
N ARG A 135 -8.06 5.74 -5.38
CA ARG A 135 -8.90 4.70 -4.77
C ARG A 135 -10.38 4.82 -5.11
N LEU A 136 -10.84 6.06 -5.42
CA LEU A 136 -12.22 6.36 -5.81
C LEU A 136 -12.42 6.33 -7.33
N LYS A 137 -11.40 5.98 -8.11
CA LYS A 137 -11.41 5.99 -9.57
C LYS A 137 -11.12 4.62 -10.19
N GLN A 138 -10.33 3.80 -9.51
CA GLN A 138 -9.92 2.49 -10.01
C GLN A 138 -10.29 1.40 -9.01
N THR A 139 -10.90 0.31 -9.49
CA THR A 139 -11.19 -0.87 -8.69
C THR A 139 -9.93 -1.70 -8.43
N LEU A 140 -9.96 -2.60 -7.45
CA LEU A 140 -8.84 -3.53 -7.21
C LEU A 140 -8.62 -4.52 -8.36
N ALA A 141 -9.71 -4.99 -8.99
CA ALA A 141 -9.65 -5.86 -10.16
C ALA A 141 -8.98 -5.14 -11.33
N GLU A 142 -9.38 -3.89 -11.64
CA GLU A 142 -8.72 -3.08 -12.67
C GLU A 142 -7.27 -2.77 -12.35
N SER A 143 -6.95 -2.47 -11.09
CA SER A 143 -5.58 -2.22 -10.64
C SER A 143 -4.69 -3.44 -10.91
N SER A 144 -5.18 -4.63 -10.58
CA SER A 144 -4.52 -5.90 -10.86
C SER A 144 -4.33 -6.13 -12.37
N PHE A 145 -5.41 -5.98 -13.14
CA PHE A 145 -5.40 -6.25 -14.57
C PHE A 145 -4.50 -5.29 -15.36
N THR A 146 -4.49 -4.01 -14.98
CA THR A 146 -3.74 -2.96 -15.68
C THR A 146 -2.35 -2.69 -15.11
N ALA A 147 -1.82 -3.58 -14.25
CA ALA A 147 -0.55 -3.39 -13.55
C ALA A 147 0.60 -3.02 -14.49
N TRP A 148 0.77 -3.73 -15.63
CA TRP A 148 1.81 -3.50 -16.62
C TRP A 148 1.80 -2.10 -17.22
N HIS A 149 0.61 -1.53 -17.40
CA HIS A 149 0.43 -0.27 -18.13
C HIS A 149 0.30 0.95 -17.20
N LYS A 150 -0.23 0.74 -15.98
CA LYS A 150 -0.52 1.83 -15.05
C LYS A 150 0.38 1.79 -13.81
N PHE A 151 0.41 0.68 -13.08
CA PHE A 151 1.10 0.62 -11.80
C PHE A 151 2.63 0.70 -11.94
N TYR A 152 3.21 0.01 -12.94
CA TYR A 152 4.64 0.04 -13.21
C TYR A 152 5.10 1.18 -14.14
N LYS A 153 4.17 2.00 -14.63
CA LYS A 153 4.44 3.17 -15.49
C LYS A 153 3.73 4.40 -14.96
N GLN A 154 4.03 4.73 -13.70
CA GLN A 154 3.41 5.88 -13.03
C GLN A 154 3.90 7.20 -13.61
N ASP A 155 2.99 8.17 -13.62
CA ASP A 155 3.16 9.54 -14.04
C ASP A 155 2.69 10.53 -12.96
N GLU A 156 2.70 11.82 -13.27
CA GLU A 156 2.27 12.89 -12.39
C GLU A 156 0.77 12.87 -12.04
N ASN A 157 -0.05 12.11 -12.77
CA ASN A 157 -1.47 11.96 -12.48
C ASN A 157 -1.80 10.64 -11.77
N SER A 158 -0.87 9.75 -11.63
CA SER A 158 -1.10 8.41 -11.06
C SER A 158 -1.80 8.42 -9.69
N PRO A 159 -1.50 9.34 -8.74
CA PRO A 159 -2.23 9.40 -7.48
C PRO A 159 -3.73 9.67 -7.62
N ASN A 160 -4.15 10.30 -8.72
CA ASN A 160 -5.56 10.61 -9.01
C ASN A 160 -6.27 9.50 -9.78
N ALA A 161 -5.55 8.59 -10.39
CA ALA A 161 -6.08 7.66 -11.38
C ALA A 161 -6.00 6.19 -10.97
N ILE A 162 -5.02 5.82 -10.14
CA ILE A 162 -4.76 4.41 -9.80
C ILE A 162 -4.79 4.17 -8.30
N VAL A 163 -5.06 2.93 -7.93
CA VAL A 163 -4.91 2.42 -6.56
C VAL A 163 -3.88 1.28 -6.56
N SER A 164 -3.15 1.12 -5.47
CA SER A 164 -2.20 0.01 -5.33
C SER A 164 -2.92 -1.28 -4.96
N TYR A 165 -2.81 -2.29 -5.80
CA TYR A 165 -3.29 -3.64 -5.47
C TYR A 165 -2.47 -4.31 -4.36
N TYR A 166 -1.25 -3.84 -4.07
CA TYR A 166 -0.49 -4.20 -2.87
C TYR A 166 -1.17 -3.62 -1.61
N GLN A 167 -1.30 -2.30 -1.54
CA GLN A 167 -1.73 -1.60 -0.32
C GLN A 167 -3.24 -1.77 -0.06
N LYS A 168 -4.11 -1.43 -1.03
CA LYS A 168 -5.56 -1.65 -0.89
C LYS A 168 -5.88 -3.15 -0.86
N GLY A 169 -5.09 -3.98 -1.56
CA GLY A 169 -5.20 -5.43 -1.52
C GLY A 169 -4.89 -6.02 -0.14
N ALA A 170 -3.85 -5.52 0.55
CA ALA A 170 -3.54 -5.92 1.92
C ALA A 170 -4.67 -5.57 2.90
N LEU A 171 -5.25 -4.37 2.75
CA LEU A 171 -6.40 -3.95 3.56
C LEU A 171 -7.66 -4.77 3.25
N ALA A 172 -7.87 -5.14 1.99
CA ALA A 172 -8.97 -6.05 1.61
C ALA A 172 -8.75 -7.45 2.20
N ALA A 173 -7.51 -7.97 2.20
CA ALA A 173 -7.17 -9.24 2.82
C ALA A 173 -7.35 -9.22 4.34
N LEU A 174 -6.96 -8.13 5.00
CA LEU A 174 -7.23 -7.89 6.44
C LEU A 174 -8.73 -7.93 6.73
N CYS A 175 -9.54 -7.16 6.00
CA CYS A 175 -10.99 -7.15 6.17
C CYS A 175 -11.60 -8.54 5.92
N LEU A 176 -11.14 -9.25 4.89
CA LEU A 176 -11.59 -10.60 4.57
C LEU A 176 -11.29 -11.58 5.71
N ASP A 177 -10.06 -11.58 6.24
CA ASP A 177 -9.68 -12.48 7.35
C ASP A 177 -10.52 -12.21 8.60
N LEU A 178 -10.69 -10.94 8.98
CA LEU A 178 -11.50 -10.56 10.13
C LEU A 178 -12.97 -10.91 9.93
N LEU A 179 -13.52 -10.69 8.74
CA LEU A 179 -14.90 -11.04 8.40
C LEU A 179 -15.13 -12.56 8.44
N ILE A 180 -14.22 -13.36 7.88
CA ILE A 180 -14.28 -14.83 7.94
C ILE A 180 -14.26 -15.28 9.39
N ARG A 181 -13.35 -14.78 10.20
CA ARG A 181 -13.25 -15.12 11.64
C ARG A 181 -14.53 -14.76 12.40
N GLN A 182 -15.04 -13.55 12.18
CA GLN A 182 -16.25 -13.07 12.82
C GLN A 182 -17.47 -13.94 12.45
N LYS A 183 -17.73 -14.14 11.14
CA LYS A 183 -18.91 -14.89 10.66
C LYS A 183 -18.85 -16.38 11.02
N SER A 184 -17.65 -16.95 11.14
CA SER A 184 -17.48 -18.38 11.49
C SER A 184 -17.29 -18.61 12.99
N GLY A 185 -17.35 -17.59 13.84
CA GLY A 185 -17.03 -17.71 15.26
C GLY A 185 -15.61 -18.21 15.52
N GLY A 186 -14.66 -17.90 14.64
CA GLY A 186 -13.27 -18.31 14.73
C GLY A 186 -12.96 -19.69 14.11
N ALA A 187 -13.95 -20.41 13.57
CA ALA A 187 -13.74 -21.72 12.97
C ALA A 187 -12.94 -21.68 11.66
N HIS A 188 -13.03 -20.57 10.92
CA HIS A 188 -12.32 -20.36 9.65
C HIS A 188 -11.49 -19.06 9.70
N SER A 189 -10.50 -18.99 8.81
CA SER A 189 -9.62 -17.84 8.62
C SER A 189 -9.11 -17.80 7.17
N LEU A 190 -8.58 -16.66 6.76
CA LEU A 190 -7.90 -16.54 5.47
C LEU A 190 -6.71 -17.50 5.36
N ALA A 191 -5.98 -17.77 6.46
CA ALA A 191 -4.93 -18.78 6.49
C ALA A 191 -5.44 -20.18 6.12
N GLY A 192 -6.61 -20.57 6.61
CA GLY A 192 -7.25 -21.84 6.25
C GLY A 192 -7.61 -21.91 4.76
N VAL A 193 -8.09 -20.81 4.19
CA VAL A 193 -8.34 -20.68 2.75
C VAL A 193 -7.05 -20.88 1.96
N MET A 194 -5.97 -20.19 2.33
CA MET A 194 -4.66 -20.30 1.67
C MET A 194 -4.08 -21.71 1.77
N GLN A 195 -4.23 -22.36 2.93
CA GLN A 195 -3.83 -23.77 3.11
C GLN A 195 -4.57 -24.70 2.13
N GLN A 196 -5.86 -24.50 1.94
CA GLN A 196 -6.65 -25.32 1.02
C GLN A 196 -6.24 -25.07 -0.43
N HIS A 197 -6.00 -23.82 -0.83
CA HIS A 197 -5.46 -23.49 -2.15
C HIS A 197 -4.12 -24.18 -2.40
N TYR A 198 -3.26 -24.25 -1.39
CA TYR A 198 -1.97 -24.94 -1.52
C TYR A 198 -2.12 -26.46 -1.66
N ARG A 199 -3.02 -27.09 -0.89
CA ARG A 199 -3.33 -28.52 -1.07
C ARG A 199 -3.85 -28.83 -2.47
N ASP A 200 -4.73 -27.96 -2.98
CA ASP A 200 -5.30 -28.13 -4.32
C ASP A 200 -4.23 -27.96 -5.42
N TRP A 201 -3.29 -27.03 -5.21
CA TRP A 201 -2.14 -26.89 -6.08
C TRP A 201 -1.24 -28.14 -6.05
N LEU A 202 -0.91 -28.68 -4.88
CA LEU A 202 -0.12 -29.90 -4.75
C LEU A 202 -0.81 -31.11 -5.42
N ALA A 203 -2.12 -31.16 -5.38
CA ALA A 203 -2.88 -32.27 -5.98
C ALA A 203 -3.03 -32.15 -7.50
N SER A 204 -3.06 -30.95 -8.07
CA SER A 204 -3.46 -30.76 -9.45
C SER A 204 -2.46 -30.00 -10.32
N GLY A 205 -1.58 -29.18 -9.76
CA GLY A 205 -0.72 -28.24 -10.48
C GLY A 205 -1.47 -27.17 -11.26
N ARG A 206 -2.78 -26.98 -10.99
CA ARG A 206 -3.63 -26.05 -11.73
C ARG A 206 -3.65 -24.69 -11.06
N GLY A 207 -3.49 -23.64 -11.86
CA GLY A 207 -3.71 -22.27 -11.40
C GLY A 207 -5.19 -21.96 -11.14
N ILE A 208 -5.45 -20.85 -10.47
CA ILE A 208 -6.80 -20.37 -10.14
C ILE A 208 -7.28 -19.51 -11.31
N ALA A 209 -8.39 -19.87 -11.94
CA ALA A 209 -9.00 -19.08 -13.01
C ALA A 209 -9.60 -17.78 -12.45
N GLU A 210 -9.83 -16.80 -13.33
CA GLU A 210 -10.47 -15.54 -12.94
C GLU A 210 -11.82 -15.81 -12.26
N GLN A 211 -12.09 -15.04 -11.19
CA GLN A 211 -13.27 -15.14 -10.31
C GLN A 211 -13.39 -16.46 -9.49
N GLN A 212 -12.57 -17.47 -9.76
CA GLN A 212 -12.58 -18.70 -8.98
C GLN A 212 -12.06 -18.53 -7.56
N TRP A 213 -11.19 -17.53 -7.31
CA TRP A 213 -10.64 -17.30 -5.98
C TRP A 213 -11.76 -17.02 -4.96
N GLN A 214 -12.69 -16.13 -5.33
CA GLN A 214 -13.85 -15.77 -4.49
C GLN A 214 -14.78 -16.97 -4.26
N ALA A 215 -15.15 -17.67 -5.34
CA ALA A 215 -16.02 -18.84 -5.26
C ALA A 215 -15.42 -19.95 -4.37
N ARG A 216 -14.11 -20.18 -4.49
CA ARG A 216 -13.40 -21.16 -3.65
C ARG A 216 -13.30 -20.73 -2.20
N CYS A 217 -13.06 -19.44 -1.94
CA CYS A 217 -13.08 -18.91 -0.58
C CYS A 217 -14.44 -19.17 0.09
N GLN A 218 -15.55 -18.88 -0.59
CA GLN A 218 -16.89 -19.17 -0.10
C GLN A 218 -17.13 -20.68 0.11
N ALA A 219 -16.70 -21.53 -0.83
CA ALA A 219 -16.85 -22.98 -0.71
C ALA A 219 -16.06 -23.58 0.46
N ILE A 220 -14.84 -23.07 0.71
CA ILE A 220 -13.97 -23.53 1.81
C ILE A 220 -14.53 -23.12 3.16
N THR A 221 -15.06 -21.91 3.28
CA THR A 221 -15.54 -21.35 4.54
C THR A 221 -17.01 -21.64 4.82
N GLY A 222 -17.79 -22.00 3.80
CA GLY A 222 -19.25 -22.13 3.89
C GLY A 222 -19.98 -20.80 4.10
N LEU A 223 -19.30 -19.66 3.92
CA LEU A 223 -19.83 -18.33 4.17
C LEU A 223 -20.27 -17.66 2.86
N ASP A 224 -21.34 -16.89 2.93
CA ASP A 224 -21.64 -15.92 1.87
C ASP A 224 -20.77 -14.67 2.05
N LEU A 225 -19.88 -14.46 1.06
CA LEU A 225 -18.92 -13.37 0.99
C LEU A 225 -19.11 -12.56 -0.30
N HIS A 226 -20.22 -12.76 -1.03
CA HIS A 226 -20.48 -12.16 -2.32
C HIS A 226 -20.41 -10.62 -2.26
N ASP A 227 -21.18 -10.02 -1.35
CA ASP A 227 -21.25 -8.56 -1.22
C ASP A 227 -19.91 -7.95 -0.84
N PHE A 228 -19.15 -8.63 0.02
CA PHE A 228 -17.81 -8.21 0.36
C PHE A 228 -16.91 -8.16 -0.89
N PHE A 229 -16.89 -9.23 -1.69
CA PHE A 229 -16.04 -9.26 -2.88
C PHE A 229 -16.51 -8.25 -3.95
N GLN A 230 -17.81 -8.03 -4.10
CA GLN A 230 -18.32 -7.00 -5.01
C GLN A 230 -17.84 -5.60 -4.59
N THR A 231 -17.94 -5.26 -3.32
CA THR A 231 -17.46 -3.98 -2.80
C THR A 231 -15.94 -3.87 -2.88
N ALA A 232 -15.21 -4.87 -2.40
CA ALA A 232 -13.75 -4.77 -2.28
C ALA A 232 -13.02 -4.81 -3.61
N LEU A 233 -13.49 -5.61 -4.60
CA LEU A 233 -12.75 -5.88 -5.83
C LEU A 233 -13.30 -5.13 -7.04
N TYR A 234 -14.62 -4.95 -7.13
CA TYR A 234 -15.30 -4.47 -8.34
C TYR A 234 -15.98 -3.11 -8.16
N SER A 235 -15.92 -2.51 -6.95
CA SER A 235 -16.35 -1.14 -6.73
C SER A 235 -15.17 -0.23 -6.37
N THR A 236 -15.40 1.07 -6.44
CA THR A 236 -14.48 2.10 -5.97
C THR A 236 -14.82 2.58 -4.55
N ASP A 237 -15.77 1.93 -3.89
CA ASP A 237 -16.13 2.23 -2.52
C ASP A 237 -14.97 1.95 -1.56
N ASP A 238 -14.96 2.64 -0.44
CA ASP A 238 -14.00 2.38 0.61
C ASP A 238 -14.32 1.05 1.32
N LEU A 239 -13.28 0.36 1.75
CA LEU A 239 -13.43 -0.89 2.51
C LEU A 239 -14.05 -0.61 3.89
N PRO A 240 -14.81 -1.55 4.49
CA PRO A 240 -15.43 -1.38 5.80
C PRO A 240 -14.40 -1.53 6.94
N LEU A 241 -13.32 -0.75 6.89
CA LEU A 241 -12.14 -0.88 7.74
C LEU A 241 -12.47 -0.72 9.23
N GLU A 242 -13.27 0.28 9.59
CA GLU A 242 -13.66 0.54 10.98
C GLU A 242 -14.41 -0.66 11.57
N ALA A 243 -15.43 -1.14 10.85
CA ALA A 243 -16.22 -2.30 11.30
C ALA A 243 -15.36 -3.57 11.40
N CYS A 244 -14.47 -3.81 10.44
CA CYS A 244 -13.58 -4.97 10.46
C CYS A 244 -12.60 -4.89 11.63
N LEU A 245 -11.91 -3.78 11.83
CA LEU A 245 -10.92 -3.60 12.90
C LEU A 245 -11.54 -3.67 14.29
N GLN A 246 -12.77 -3.16 14.44
CA GLN A 246 -13.52 -3.26 15.70
C GLN A 246 -13.73 -4.71 16.14
N THR A 247 -13.87 -5.67 15.21
CA THR A 247 -14.00 -7.10 15.55
C THR A 247 -12.74 -7.68 16.20
N ALA A 248 -11.59 -7.05 15.96
CA ALA A 248 -10.31 -7.38 16.56
C ALA A 248 -9.97 -6.52 17.81
N GLY A 249 -10.91 -5.69 18.27
CA GLY A 249 -10.72 -4.78 19.40
C GLY A 249 -9.87 -3.55 19.07
N ILE A 250 -9.74 -3.21 17.79
CA ILE A 250 -8.98 -2.04 17.31
C ILE A 250 -9.98 -0.96 16.94
N GLU A 251 -9.86 0.21 17.58
CA GLU A 251 -10.61 1.40 17.24
C GLU A 251 -9.85 2.20 16.17
N LEU A 252 -10.46 2.40 14.99
CA LEU A 252 -9.93 3.25 13.92
C LEU A 252 -10.60 4.61 13.98
N ARG A 253 -9.80 5.65 14.05
CA ARG A 253 -10.25 7.04 13.97
C ARG A 253 -9.49 7.79 12.88
N TRP A 254 -10.24 8.52 12.05
CA TRP A 254 -9.66 9.39 11.03
C TRP A 254 -9.47 10.79 11.62
N GLN A 255 -8.29 11.34 11.41
CA GLN A 255 -7.97 12.71 11.82
C GLN A 255 -7.11 13.39 10.77
N ALA A 256 -7.08 14.73 10.77
CA ALA A 256 -6.17 15.46 9.90
C ALA A 256 -4.72 15.10 10.22
N LEU A 257 -3.95 14.82 9.17
CA LEU A 257 -2.56 14.42 9.31
C LEU A 257 -1.66 15.64 9.43
N PRO A 258 -0.83 15.74 10.48
CA PRO A 258 0.23 16.75 10.54
C PRO A 258 1.21 16.57 9.38
N ARG A 259 1.66 17.68 8.77
CA ARG A 259 2.58 17.64 7.63
C ARG A 259 3.89 16.89 7.89
N SER A 260 4.37 16.95 9.12
CA SER A 260 5.59 16.29 9.58
C SER A 260 5.47 14.76 9.67
N HIS A 261 4.26 14.22 9.50
CA HIS A 261 4.01 12.79 9.66
C HIS A 261 3.52 12.14 8.36
N GLY A 262 4.18 11.06 7.95
CA GLY A 262 3.76 10.20 6.85
C GLY A 262 2.66 9.18 7.20
N GLY A 263 1.94 9.38 8.31
CA GLY A 263 1.00 8.39 8.87
C GLY A 263 1.65 7.46 9.89
N GLY A 264 0.95 6.43 10.32
CA GLY A 264 1.48 5.46 11.27
C GLY A 264 1.30 5.85 12.73
N LEU A 265 0.20 6.52 13.05
CA LEU A 265 -0.14 6.95 14.40
C LEU A 265 -0.94 5.89 15.11
N VAL A 266 -0.54 5.59 16.34
CA VAL A 266 -1.24 4.65 17.25
C VAL A 266 -1.93 5.39 18.39
N GLU A 267 -1.60 6.69 18.56
CA GLU A 267 -2.17 7.56 19.58
C GLU A 267 -2.88 8.76 18.96
N THR A 268 -3.85 9.29 19.67
CA THR A 268 -4.51 10.55 19.27
C THR A 268 -3.55 11.71 19.41
N PHE A 269 -3.43 12.55 18.36
CA PHE A 269 -2.76 13.83 18.51
C PHE A 269 -3.55 14.74 19.42
N ALA A 270 -2.90 15.26 20.45
CA ALA A 270 -3.40 16.41 21.16
C ALA A 270 -3.25 17.65 20.25
N GLU A 271 -4.36 18.16 19.75
CA GLU A 271 -4.64 19.53 19.29
C GLU A 271 -3.69 20.28 18.33
N GLN A 272 -2.65 19.69 17.76
CA GLN A 272 -1.86 20.37 16.73
C GLN A 272 -2.27 19.94 15.33
N THR A 273 -3.49 20.28 14.95
CA THR A 273 -3.97 19.98 13.60
C THR A 273 -3.43 21.02 12.64
N PRO A 274 -2.70 20.66 11.58
CA PRO A 274 -2.46 21.58 10.50
C PRO A 274 -3.80 21.96 9.91
N ALA A 275 -4.12 23.23 9.97
CA ALA A 275 -5.41 23.72 9.50
C ALA A 275 -5.55 23.65 7.99
N THR A 276 -4.45 23.47 7.24
CA THR A 276 -4.43 23.63 5.78
C THR A 276 -3.56 22.62 5.07
N ASP A 277 -4.02 22.15 3.92
CA ASP A 277 -3.24 21.36 2.97
C ASP A 277 -3.26 22.03 1.59
N LEU A 278 -2.12 22.09 0.91
CA LEU A 278 -2.02 22.56 -0.47
C LEU A 278 -2.77 21.61 -1.42
N GLY A 279 -2.86 20.33 -1.07
CA GLY A 279 -3.41 19.30 -1.95
C GLY A 279 -2.51 18.98 -3.14
N ALA A 280 -1.21 19.09 -2.95
CA ALA A 280 -0.19 18.76 -3.93
C ALA A 280 1.03 18.12 -3.25
N ARG A 281 1.71 17.22 -3.97
CA ARG A 281 3.02 16.72 -3.58
C ARG A 281 4.10 17.57 -4.23
N TYR A 282 5.19 17.83 -3.53
CA TYR A 282 6.24 18.72 -4.00
C TYR A 282 7.63 18.29 -3.51
N LYS A 283 8.63 18.86 -4.12
CA LYS A 283 10.03 18.79 -3.69
C LYS A 283 10.53 20.20 -3.40
N GLN A 284 11.20 20.39 -2.26
CA GLN A 284 11.89 21.65 -1.95
C GLN A 284 13.11 21.78 -2.87
N ASN A 285 13.22 22.90 -3.60
CA ASN A 285 14.30 23.19 -4.54
C ASN A 285 14.85 24.59 -4.26
N GLY A 286 15.88 24.70 -3.43
CA GLY A 286 16.53 25.98 -3.16
C GLY A 286 15.53 27.07 -2.70
N SER A 287 15.21 28.01 -3.57
CA SER A 287 14.30 29.14 -3.32
C SER A 287 12.87 28.84 -3.76
N GLY A 288 12.27 27.73 -3.37
CA GLY A 288 10.91 27.42 -3.71
C GLY A 288 10.60 25.93 -3.66
N ILE A 289 9.41 25.56 -4.08
CA ILE A 289 8.98 24.17 -4.24
C ILE A 289 8.58 23.89 -5.69
N THR A 290 8.88 22.70 -6.18
CA THR A 290 8.37 22.23 -7.47
C THR A 290 7.30 21.17 -7.21
N LEU A 291 6.10 21.39 -7.76
CA LEU A 291 5.01 20.45 -7.65
C LEU A 291 5.32 19.19 -8.45
N THR A 292 5.17 18.04 -7.82
CA THR A 292 5.31 16.73 -8.48
C THR A 292 3.97 16.14 -8.87
N HIS A 293 2.95 16.36 -8.05
CA HIS A 293 1.57 15.91 -8.28
C HIS A 293 0.62 16.96 -7.73
N VAL A 294 -0.50 17.16 -8.41
CA VAL A 294 -1.63 17.96 -7.93
C VAL A 294 -2.81 17.00 -7.75
N LEU A 295 -3.42 17.02 -6.56
CA LEU A 295 -4.48 16.07 -6.22
C LEU A 295 -5.85 16.62 -6.64
N ASN A 296 -6.68 15.76 -7.20
CA ASN A 296 -8.04 16.12 -7.63
C ASN A 296 -8.90 16.59 -6.44
N GLY A 297 -9.70 17.61 -6.67
CA GLY A 297 -10.56 18.22 -5.66
C GLY A 297 -9.86 19.16 -4.68
N SER A 298 -8.54 19.33 -4.82
CA SER A 298 -7.72 20.15 -3.92
C SER A 298 -7.75 21.65 -4.25
N SER A 299 -7.32 22.46 -3.28
CA SER A 299 -7.12 23.90 -3.49
C SER A 299 -6.10 24.18 -4.58
N ALA A 300 -5.04 23.37 -4.69
CA ALA A 300 -4.06 23.51 -5.77
C ALA A 300 -4.67 23.30 -7.16
N GLU A 301 -5.54 22.27 -7.32
CA GLU A 301 -6.24 22.05 -8.59
C GLU A 301 -7.19 23.20 -8.90
N GLN A 302 -7.98 23.65 -7.92
CA GLN A 302 -8.92 24.76 -8.07
C GLN A 302 -8.22 26.08 -8.43
N ALA A 303 -7.01 26.31 -7.91
CA ALA A 303 -6.17 27.43 -8.25
C ALA A 303 -5.50 27.31 -9.63
N GLY A 304 -5.72 26.19 -10.34
CA GLY A 304 -5.16 25.94 -11.66
C GLY A 304 -3.67 25.60 -11.66
N LEU A 305 -3.13 25.15 -10.52
CA LEU A 305 -1.75 24.67 -10.44
C LEU A 305 -1.61 23.30 -11.14
N CYS A 306 -0.42 23.05 -11.66
CA CYS A 306 -0.10 21.80 -12.38
C CYS A 306 1.20 21.19 -11.86
N PRO A 307 1.42 19.90 -12.07
CA PRO A 307 2.75 19.31 -11.91
C PRO A 307 3.80 20.10 -12.69
N GLN A 308 5.02 20.16 -12.16
CA GLN A 308 6.16 20.95 -12.65
C GLN A 308 6.03 22.48 -12.43
N ASP A 309 4.96 23.01 -11.87
CA ASP A 309 4.95 24.41 -11.42
C ASP A 309 5.98 24.61 -10.31
N HIS A 310 6.78 25.65 -10.46
CA HIS A 310 7.77 26.03 -9.46
C HIS A 310 7.28 27.27 -8.68
N ILE A 311 6.78 27.06 -7.47
CA ILE A 311 6.27 28.11 -6.59
C ILE A 311 7.45 28.80 -5.93
N ILE A 312 7.55 30.12 -6.13
CA ILE A 312 8.69 30.95 -5.70
C ILE A 312 8.32 31.99 -4.64
N ALA A 313 7.03 32.34 -4.51
CA ALA A 313 6.59 33.31 -3.50
C ALA A 313 5.18 33.03 -3.02
N LEU A 314 4.93 33.31 -1.74
CA LEU A 314 3.67 33.28 -1.02
C LEU A 314 3.35 34.68 -0.50
N ASN A 315 2.19 35.23 -0.88
CA ASN A 315 1.79 36.62 -0.51
C ASN A 315 2.89 37.69 -0.77
N GLY A 316 3.64 37.52 -1.88
CA GLY A 316 4.73 38.41 -2.26
C GLY A 316 6.07 38.17 -1.54
N PHE A 317 6.11 37.29 -0.56
CA PHE A 317 7.36 36.91 0.13
C PHE A 317 8.01 35.71 -0.54
N ALA A 318 9.32 35.74 -0.67
CA ALA A 318 10.09 34.63 -1.27
C ALA A 318 9.84 33.32 -0.51
N CYS A 319 9.59 32.25 -1.25
CA CYS A 319 9.39 30.91 -0.71
C CYS A 319 10.74 30.26 -0.40
N THR A 320 11.28 30.51 0.78
CA THR A 320 12.58 29.98 1.22
C THR A 320 12.48 28.65 1.95
N ASP A 321 11.43 28.48 2.74
CA ASP A 321 11.09 27.26 3.48
C ASP A 321 9.56 27.15 3.45
N PHE A 322 9.06 26.38 2.49
CA PHE A 322 7.63 26.29 2.25
C PHE A 322 6.87 25.77 3.46
N ASP A 323 7.33 24.66 4.06
CA ASP A 323 6.62 24.03 5.17
C ASP A 323 6.52 24.96 6.38
N LYS A 324 7.59 25.67 6.69
CA LYS A 324 7.62 26.63 7.80
C LYS A 324 6.73 27.85 7.53
N GLN A 325 6.70 28.34 6.28
CA GLN A 325 5.86 29.48 5.92
C GLN A 325 4.38 29.07 5.85
N TRP A 326 4.10 27.85 5.38
CA TRP A 326 2.74 27.35 5.18
C TRP A 326 1.94 27.18 6.49
N VAL A 327 2.57 26.77 7.59
CA VAL A 327 1.90 26.62 8.88
C VAL A 327 1.32 27.91 9.45
N ALA A 328 1.71 29.07 8.92
CA ALA A 328 1.17 30.37 9.33
C ALA A 328 -0.22 30.65 8.72
N PHE A 329 -0.60 29.94 7.65
CA PHE A 329 -1.89 30.17 6.98
C PHE A 329 -3.02 29.38 7.62
N LYS A 330 -4.22 29.97 7.55
CA LYS A 330 -5.45 29.36 8.09
C LYS A 330 -6.37 28.89 6.97
N ALA A 331 -7.21 27.90 7.26
CA ALA A 331 -8.21 27.44 6.32
C ALA A 331 -9.17 28.59 5.93
N GLY A 332 -9.42 28.74 4.63
CA GLY A 332 -10.25 29.80 4.07
C GLY A 332 -9.54 31.15 3.90
N GLU A 333 -8.21 31.21 4.14
CA GLU A 333 -7.39 32.37 3.86
C GLU A 333 -6.97 32.39 2.39
N ASN A 334 -7.10 33.54 1.72
CA ASN A 334 -6.62 33.68 0.35
C ASN A 334 -5.11 33.91 0.34
N ILE A 335 -4.39 33.08 -0.37
CA ILE A 335 -2.92 33.11 -0.48
C ILE A 335 -2.55 33.39 -1.93
N ALA A 336 -1.92 34.54 -2.19
CA ALA A 336 -1.38 34.85 -3.50
C ALA A 336 -0.10 34.05 -3.75
N LEU A 337 -0.10 33.24 -4.82
CA LEU A 337 1.05 32.44 -5.24
C LEU A 337 1.69 33.00 -6.49
N HIS A 338 3.02 33.11 -6.48
CA HIS A 338 3.81 33.38 -7.70
C HIS A 338 4.59 32.11 -8.06
N TYR A 339 4.53 31.72 -9.31
CA TYR A 339 5.15 30.50 -9.77
C TYR A 339 5.62 30.60 -11.23
N PHE A 340 6.59 29.78 -11.60
CA PHE A 340 6.98 29.57 -12.98
C PHE A 340 6.33 28.30 -13.53
N ARG A 341 5.73 28.41 -14.72
CA ARG A 341 5.29 27.29 -15.57
C ARG A 341 5.95 27.40 -16.91
N HIS A 342 6.77 26.43 -17.30
CA HIS A 342 7.54 26.43 -18.54
C HIS A 342 8.37 27.73 -18.73
N GLY A 343 8.97 28.24 -17.64
CA GLY A 343 9.79 29.46 -17.68
C GLY A 343 8.98 30.76 -17.68
N VAL A 344 7.64 30.72 -17.71
CA VAL A 344 6.78 31.91 -17.68
C VAL A 344 6.32 32.17 -16.25
N LEU A 345 6.58 33.35 -15.73
CA LEU A 345 6.09 33.81 -14.44
C LEU A 345 4.55 33.97 -14.47
N ARG A 346 3.89 33.39 -13.51
CA ARG A 346 2.43 33.43 -13.32
C ARG A 346 2.08 33.76 -11.88
N GLN A 347 0.85 34.17 -11.70
CA GLN A 347 0.24 34.37 -10.38
C GLN A 347 -1.13 33.71 -10.34
N THR A 348 -1.50 33.17 -9.18
CA THR A 348 -2.84 32.68 -8.87
C THR A 348 -3.16 32.90 -7.41
N GLU A 349 -4.42 32.77 -7.03
CA GLU A 349 -4.87 32.76 -5.64
C GLU A 349 -5.33 31.36 -5.25
N LEU A 350 -4.95 30.96 -4.06
CA LEU A 350 -5.35 29.71 -3.43
C LEU A 350 -6.20 30.03 -2.20
N THR A 351 -7.32 29.33 -2.06
CA THR A 351 -8.23 29.49 -0.92
C THR A 351 -8.36 28.19 -0.13
#